data_e283c2b39c5930ec3a95e91bc52ddf18
#
_entry.id   e283c2b39c5930ec3a95e91bc52ddf18
#
_cell.length_a   1.000
_cell.length_b   1.000
_cell.length_c   1.000
_cell.angle_alpha   90.00
_cell.angle_beta   90.00
_cell.angle_gamma   90.00
#
_symmetry.space_group_name_H-M   'P 1'
#
loop_
_entity.id
_entity.type
_entity.pdbx_description
1 polymer ?
#
loop_
_entity_poly.entity_id
_entity_poly.type
_entity_poly.pdbx_seq_one_letter_code
_entity_poly.pdbx_strand_id
1 'polypeptide(L)'
;MENTYYAPPAAPVAQLKTNRGLVKLILLSLITFGIYPLVLWSAVSTDINTIATRYDGKKTTHYLLMAFVFSWLTLGISPLVWSHKISARIGNELKRRGIGYSFGAGTFWGWCILGALIGIGPLVYTHKLLKAMNKLSEHYNVYG
;
A
#
# COMPACT_ATOMS: atom_id res chain seq x y z
N MET A 1 8.57 18.64 18.23
CA MET A 1 7.93 18.30 18.08
C MET A 1 7.16 17.72 17.95
N GLU A 2 7.18 17.37 18.16
CA GLU A 2 6.56 16.79 18.08
C GLU A 2 5.55 16.38 18.14
N ASN A 3 5.20 15.97 18.30
CA ASN A 3 4.36 15.31 18.43
C ASN A 3 3.10 15.40 18.53
N THR A 4 3.06 15.75 18.46
CA THR A 4 1.77 16.20 18.69
C THR A 4 0.72 15.55 17.88
N TYR A 5 1.03 15.23 16.73
CA TYR A 5 0.12 14.42 16.00
C TYR A 5 0.21 13.00 16.43
N TYR A 6 0.98 12.81 17.46
CA TYR A 6 0.82 11.54 18.09
C TYR A 6 -0.37 11.63 18.96
N ALA A 7 -1.46 11.74 18.36
CA ALA A 7 -2.68 11.55 19.08
C ALA A 7 -2.52 10.30 19.87
N PRO A 8 -3.04 10.23 21.07
CA PRO A 8 -3.02 9.01 21.83
C PRO A 8 -3.58 7.90 20.96
N PRO A 9 -3.04 6.71 21.09
CA PRO A 9 -3.59 5.57 20.36
C PRO A 9 -5.04 5.44 20.72
N ALA A 10 -5.85 5.86 19.82
CA ALA A 10 -7.28 5.72 19.98
C ALA A 10 -7.69 4.38 19.42
N ALA A 11 -8.87 3.95 19.77
CA ALA A 11 -9.43 2.78 19.15
C ALA A 11 -9.50 2.98 17.64
N PRO A 12 -9.40 1.92 16.85
CA PRO A 12 -9.51 2.06 15.40
C PRO A 12 -10.89 2.60 15.02
N VAL A 13 -10.89 3.48 14.00
CA VAL A 13 -12.14 4.09 13.53
C VAL A 13 -12.92 3.16 12.61
N ALA A 14 -12.27 2.09 12.13
CA ALA A 14 -12.90 1.13 11.24
C ALA A 14 -12.13 -0.19 11.32
N GLN A 15 -12.76 -1.27 10.91
CA GLN A 15 -12.09 -2.57 10.80
C GLN A 15 -11.63 -2.74 9.36
N LEU A 16 -10.33 -2.85 9.17
CA LEU A 16 -9.73 -2.96 7.84
C LEU A 16 -9.56 -4.42 7.44
N LYS A 17 -9.56 -4.67 6.13
CA LYS A 17 -9.39 -6.03 5.63
C LYS A 17 -7.97 -6.54 5.89
N THR A 18 -7.88 -7.80 6.27
CA THR A 18 -6.61 -8.44 6.59
C THR A 18 -6.34 -9.67 5.72
N ASN A 19 -7.18 -9.90 4.71
CA ASN A 19 -7.13 -11.13 3.92
C ASN A 19 -6.87 -10.91 2.44
N ARG A 20 -6.16 -9.85 2.09
CA ARG A 20 -5.77 -9.60 0.71
C ARG A 20 -4.68 -10.59 0.29
N GLY A 21 -4.73 -11.04 -0.97
CA GLY A 21 -3.74 -11.98 -1.45
C GLY A 21 -3.59 -11.94 -2.95
N LEU A 22 -2.42 -12.39 -3.43
CA LEU A 22 -2.10 -12.37 -4.85
C LEU A 22 -2.99 -13.30 -5.66
N VAL A 23 -3.21 -14.51 -5.18
CA VAL A 23 -4.05 -15.48 -5.89
C VAL A 23 -5.47 -14.93 -6.04
N LYS A 24 -6.00 -14.38 -4.97
CA LYS A 24 -7.33 -13.77 -4.98
C LYS A 24 -7.38 -12.61 -5.96
N LEU A 25 -6.33 -11.79 -5.98
CA LEU A 25 -6.24 -10.68 -6.93
C LEU A 25 -6.31 -11.17 -8.36
N ILE A 26 -5.52 -12.19 -8.70
CA ILE A 26 -5.47 -12.71 -10.05
C ILE A 26 -6.83 -13.31 -10.47
N LEU A 27 -7.40 -14.15 -9.63
CA LEU A 27 -8.68 -14.80 -9.94
C LEU A 27 -9.81 -13.81 -10.10
N LEU A 28 -9.93 -12.86 -9.18
CA LEU A 28 -10.98 -11.85 -9.25
C LEU A 28 -10.76 -10.87 -10.38
N SER A 29 -9.51 -10.62 -10.75
CA SER A 29 -9.21 -9.79 -11.92
C SER A 29 -9.70 -10.44 -13.20
N LEU A 30 -9.54 -11.75 -13.33
CA LEU A 30 -10.03 -12.48 -14.49
C LEU A 30 -11.56 -12.49 -14.54
N ILE A 31 -12.20 -12.71 -13.39
CA ILE A 31 -13.67 -12.77 -13.32
C ILE A 31 -14.29 -11.40 -13.61
N THR A 32 -13.67 -10.32 -13.17
CA THR A 32 -14.22 -8.98 -13.31
C THR A 32 -13.68 -8.22 -14.52
N PHE A 33 -12.95 -8.90 -15.40
CA PHE A 33 -12.36 -8.28 -16.61
C PHE A 33 -11.47 -7.07 -16.27
N GLY A 34 -10.71 -7.17 -15.19
CA GLY A 34 -9.73 -6.14 -14.83
C GLY A 34 -10.26 -5.03 -13.95
N ILE A 35 -11.51 -5.11 -13.51
CA ILE A 35 -12.07 -4.10 -12.60
C ILE A 35 -11.58 -4.29 -11.17
N TYR A 36 -11.42 -5.53 -10.73
CA TYR A 36 -11.02 -5.79 -9.34
C TYR A 36 -9.70 -5.14 -8.93
N PRO A 37 -8.64 -5.12 -9.77
CA PRO A 37 -7.40 -4.44 -9.37
C PRO A 37 -7.60 -2.96 -9.06
N LEU A 38 -8.49 -2.28 -9.79
CA LEU A 38 -8.78 -0.87 -9.52
C LEU A 38 -9.38 -0.71 -8.12
N VAL A 39 -10.30 -1.59 -7.78
CA VAL A 39 -10.93 -1.57 -6.45
C VAL A 39 -9.89 -1.90 -5.38
N LEU A 40 -9.07 -2.92 -5.61
CA LEU A 40 -8.06 -3.33 -4.64
C LEU A 40 -7.06 -2.21 -4.35
N TRP A 41 -6.48 -1.62 -5.39
CA TRP A 41 -5.47 -0.58 -5.19
C TRP A 41 -6.06 0.69 -4.61
N SER A 42 -7.31 1.00 -4.95
CA SER A 42 -8.03 2.12 -4.32
C SER A 42 -8.22 1.86 -2.83
N ALA A 43 -8.61 0.65 -2.47
CA ALA A 43 -8.78 0.28 -1.06
C ALA A 43 -7.44 0.32 -0.31
N VAL A 44 -6.36 -0.15 -0.93
CA VAL A 44 -5.03 -0.10 -0.31
C VAL A 44 -4.62 1.34 -0.03
N SER A 45 -4.80 2.24 -0.99
CA SER A 45 -4.42 3.65 -0.78
C SER A 45 -5.27 4.30 0.31
N THR A 46 -6.54 3.97 0.37
CA THR A 46 -7.42 4.49 1.43
C THR A 46 -7.02 3.93 2.79
N ASP A 47 -6.74 2.63 2.85
CA ASP A 47 -6.39 1.98 4.09
C ASP A 47 -5.06 2.50 4.66
N ILE A 48 -4.05 2.73 3.82
CA ILE A 48 -2.78 3.26 4.33
C ILE A 48 -2.97 4.70 4.84
N ASN A 49 -3.85 5.47 4.23
CA ASN A 49 -4.17 6.79 4.73
C ASN A 49 -4.88 6.69 6.09
N THR A 50 -5.80 5.76 6.25
CA THR A 50 -6.48 5.54 7.52
C THR A 50 -5.50 5.14 8.61
N ILE A 51 -4.55 4.26 8.29
CA ILE A 51 -3.60 3.74 9.27
C ILE A 51 -2.56 4.79 9.67
N ALA A 52 -2.02 5.51 8.72
CA ALA A 52 -0.78 6.28 8.91
C ALA A 52 -0.94 7.78 8.99
N THR A 53 -1.97 8.36 8.39
CA THR A 53 -2.07 9.82 8.28
C THR A 53 -2.09 10.51 9.64
N ARG A 54 -2.73 9.90 10.64
CA ARG A 54 -2.79 10.51 11.96
C ARG A 54 -1.40 10.59 12.62
N TYR A 55 -0.46 9.76 12.17
CA TYR A 55 0.87 9.68 12.77
C TYR A 55 1.93 10.45 11.98
N ASP A 56 1.84 10.46 10.65
CA ASP A 56 2.87 11.11 9.84
C ASP A 56 2.38 12.39 9.15
N GLY A 57 1.11 12.72 9.26
CA GLY A 57 0.54 13.90 8.65
C GLY A 57 0.55 13.92 7.13
N LYS A 58 0.93 12.81 6.51
CA LYS A 58 1.02 12.70 5.06
C LYS A 58 -0.23 12.03 4.50
N LYS A 59 -0.39 12.12 3.19
CA LYS A 59 -1.52 11.50 2.52
C LYS A 59 -1.07 10.91 1.19
N THR A 60 -1.34 9.62 0.98
CA THR A 60 -1.08 8.96 -0.29
C THR A 60 -2.19 9.34 -1.27
N THR A 61 -1.81 9.72 -2.49
CA THR A 61 -2.78 10.03 -3.55
C THR A 61 -3.62 8.79 -3.82
N HIS A 62 -4.94 9.01 -3.96
CA HIS A 62 -5.85 7.92 -4.27
C HIS A 62 -5.44 7.26 -5.59
N TYR A 63 -5.47 5.94 -5.64
CA TYR A 63 -4.98 5.20 -6.80
C TYR A 63 -5.68 5.62 -8.10
N LEU A 64 -7.01 5.77 -8.08
CA LEU A 64 -7.73 6.12 -9.29
C LEU A 64 -7.33 7.49 -9.84
N LEU A 65 -7.12 8.46 -8.94
CA LEU A 65 -6.68 9.78 -9.35
C LEU A 65 -5.28 9.71 -9.96
N MET A 66 -4.38 8.97 -9.32
CA MET A 66 -3.04 8.78 -9.84
C MET A 66 -3.07 8.10 -11.20
N ALA A 67 -3.85 7.01 -11.32
CA ALA A 67 -3.85 6.20 -12.52
C ALA A 67 -4.48 6.91 -13.72
N PHE A 68 -5.57 7.66 -13.51
CA PHE A 68 -6.31 8.22 -14.63
C PHE A 68 -6.01 9.69 -14.92
N VAL A 69 -5.48 10.42 -13.94
CA VAL A 69 -5.19 11.85 -14.13
C VAL A 69 -3.69 12.08 -14.18
N PHE A 70 -2.99 11.74 -13.10
CA PHE A 70 -1.56 12.06 -13.02
C PHE A 70 -0.69 11.22 -13.94
N SER A 71 -1.06 9.97 -14.21
CA SER A 71 -0.32 9.15 -15.17
C SER A 71 -0.37 9.75 -16.55
N TRP A 72 -1.53 10.24 -16.94
CA TRP A 72 -1.71 10.89 -18.24
C TRP A 72 -0.86 12.16 -18.33
N LEU A 73 -0.94 13.01 -17.30
CA LEU A 73 -0.23 14.29 -17.29
C LEU A 73 1.28 14.14 -17.21
N THR A 74 1.80 13.07 -16.60
CA THR A 74 3.23 12.89 -16.40
C THR A 74 3.84 11.86 -17.33
N LEU A 75 3.10 11.42 -18.35
CA LEU A 75 3.56 10.42 -19.32
C LEU A 75 4.02 9.12 -18.64
N GLY A 76 3.32 8.71 -17.59
CA GLY A 76 3.59 7.44 -16.93
C GLY A 76 4.60 7.50 -15.80
N ILE A 77 5.14 8.66 -15.45
CA ILE A 77 6.07 8.79 -14.35
C ILE A 77 5.35 8.70 -12.99
N SER A 78 4.14 9.24 -12.94
CA SER A 78 3.38 9.28 -11.69
C SER A 78 3.19 7.91 -11.02
N PRO A 79 2.90 6.82 -11.75
CA PRO A 79 2.79 5.50 -11.11
C PRO A 79 4.06 5.08 -10.39
N LEU A 80 5.23 5.41 -10.94
CA LEU A 80 6.50 5.08 -10.29
C LEU A 80 6.69 5.87 -9.01
N VAL A 81 6.38 7.15 -9.03
CA VAL A 81 6.48 8.00 -7.84
C VAL A 81 5.48 7.54 -6.80
N TRP A 82 4.25 7.25 -7.22
CA TRP A 82 3.21 6.77 -6.31
C TRP A 82 3.61 5.45 -5.64
N SER A 83 4.12 4.51 -6.42
CA SER A 83 4.54 3.20 -5.90
C SER A 83 5.71 3.34 -4.93
N HIS A 84 6.66 4.21 -5.22
CA HIS A 84 7.76 4.48 -4.31
C HIS A 84 7.24 5.04 -2.98
N LYS A 85 6.38 6.04 -3.07
CA LYS A 85 5.86 6.71 -1.87
C LYS A 85 5.01 5.79 -1.01
N ILE A 86 4.12 5.03 -1.61
CA ILE A 86 3.26 4.13 -0.84
C ILE A 86 4.08 3.00 -0.22
N SER A 87 5.07 2.47 -0.96
CA SER A 87 5.93 1.41 -0.43
C SER A 87 6.77 1.90 0.74
N ALA A 88 7.35 3.10 0.62
CA ALA A 88 8.11 3.69 1.72
C ALA A 88 7.23 3.93 2.93
N ARG A 89 6.02 4.40 2.71
CA ARG A 89 5.09 4.70 3.78
C ARG A 89 4.65 3.45 4.54
N ILE A 90 4.35 2.39 3.79
CA ILE A 90 4.03 1.09 4.39
C ILE A 90 5.22 0.59 5.21
N GLY A 91 6.43 0.67 4.66
CA GLY A 91 7.63 0.23 5.35
C GLY A 91 7.90 1.02 6.63
N ASN A 92 7.71 2.33 6.58
CA ASN A 92 7.91 3.17 7.76
C ASN A 92 6.88 2.83 8.84
N GLU A 93 5.65 2.56 8.45
CA GLU A 93 4.59 2.21 9.39
C GLU A 93 4.85 0.85 10.04
N LEU A 94 5.36 -0.12 9.28
CA LEU A 94 5.75 -1.42 9.82
C LEU A 94 6.82 -1.26 10.91
N LYS A 95 7.82 -0.42 10.64
CA LYS A 95 8.89 -0.16 11.60
C LYS A 95 8.37 0.56 12.83
N ARG A 96 7.56 1.58 12.64
CA ARG A 96 7.01 2.36 13.75
C ARG A 96 6.17 1.49 14.68
N ARG A 97 5.45 0.54 14.13
CA ARG A 97 4.59 -0.36 14.92
C ARG A 97 5.34 -1.57 15.44
N GLY A 98 6.61 -1.73 15.10
CA GLY A 98 7.41 -2.86 15.57
C GLY A 98 7.03 -4.19 14.94
N ILE A 99 6.44 -4.16 13.76
CA ILE A 99 6.06 -5.38 13.03
C ILE A 99 7.30 -5.91 12.32
N GLY A 100 7.61 -7.18 12.54
CA GLY A 100 8.82 -7.79 12.03
C GLY A 100 8.71 -8.28 10.59
N TYR A 101 8.24 -7.45 9.68
CA TYR A 101 8.15 -7.81 8.27
C TYR A 101 8.89 -6.78 7.45
N SER A 102 9.80 -7.24 6.59
CA SER A 102 10.63 -6.35 5.79
C SER A 102 9.93 -5.95 4.49
N PHE A 103 9.61 -4.68 4.37
CA PHE A 103 9.01 -4.12 3.17
C PHE A 103 9.29 -2.63 3.13
N GLY A 104 9.42 -2.06 1.93
CA GLY A 104 9.65 -0.63 1.77
C GLY A 104 9.89 -0.26 0.33
N ALA A 105 10.35 0.96 0.10
CA ALA A 105 10.63 1.46 -1.25
C ALA A 105 11.65 0.59 -1.97
N GLY A 106 12.64 0.07 -1.26
CA GLY A 106 13.63 -0.84 -1.85
C GLY A 106 13.00 -2.11 -2.39
N THR A 107 11.93 -2.60 -1.77
CA THR A 107 11.21 -3.76 -2.26
C THR A 107 10.58 -3.47 -3.62
N PHE A 108 10.00 -2.27 -3.77
CA PHE A 108 9.43 -1.86 -5.04
C PHE A 108 10.51 -1.81 -6.14
N TRP A 109 11.60 -1.10 -5.87
CA TRP A 109 12.65 -0.94 -6.88
C TRP A 109 13.33 -2.26 -7.20
N GLY A 110 13.57 -3.09 -6.19
CA GLY A 110 14.23 -4.38 -6.39
C GLY A 110 13.36 -5.35 -7.18
N TRP A 111 12.12 -5.54 -6.76
CA TRP A 111 11.27 -6.56 -7.39
C TRP A 111 10.53 -6.05 -8.62
N CYS A 112 10.02 -4.82 -8.57
CA CYS A 112 9.23 -4.31 -9.69
C CYS A 112 10.10 -3.91 -10.88
N ILE A 113 11.22 -3.25 -10.62
CA ILE A 113 12.06 -2.72 -11.68
C ILE A 113 13.12 -3.74 -12.08
N LEU A 114 13.97 -4.16 -11.15
CA LEU A 114 15.02 -5.13 -11.48
C LEU A 114 14.43 -6.50 -11.74
N GLY A 115 13.43 -6.91 -10.96
CA GLY A 115 12.78 -8.20 -11.14
C GLY A 115 11.97 -8.30 -12.42
N ALA A 116 11.63 -7.16 -13.04
CA ALA A 116 10.94 -7.18 -14.33
C ALA A 116 11.79 -7.81 -15.41
N LEU A 117 13.11 -7.77 -15.27
CA LEU A 117 14.02 -8.43 -16.19
C LEU A 117 13.86 -9.95 -16.14
N ILE A 118 13.39 -10.48 -15.01
CA ILE A 118 13.13 -11.90 -14.84
C ILE A 118 11.69 -12.23 -15.22
N GLY A 119 10.79 -11.25 -15.21
CA GLY A 119 9.40 -11.40 -15.62
C GLY A 119 8.40 -11.62 -14.49
N ILE A 120 8.85 -12.05 -13.31
CA ILE A 120 7.95 -12.32 -12.19
C ILE A 120 8.10 -11.33 -11.04
N GLY A 121 9.04 -10.41 -11.13
CA GLY A 121 9.30 -9.44 -10.06
C GLY A 121 8.09 -8.66 -9.60
N PRO A 122 7.29 -8.08 -10.52
CA PRO A 122 6.10 -7.34 -10.11
C PRO A 122 5.10 -8.17 -9.34
N LEU A 123 4.98 -9.47 -9.66
CA LEU A 123 4.09 -10.36 -8.90
C LEU A 123 4.61 -10.58 -7.49
N VAL A 124 5.92 -10.75 -7.33
CA VAL A 124 6.54 -10.90 -6.02
C VAL A 124 6.35 -9.62 -5.20
N TYR A 125 6.57 -8.46 -5.82
CA TYR A 125 6.35 -7.19 -5.16
C TYR A 125 4.90 -7.06 -4.68
N THR A 126 3.94 -7.37 -5.54
CA THR A 126 2.53 -7.27 -5.20
C THR A 126 2.18 -8.20 -4.04
N HIS A 127 2.70 -9.43 -4.06
CA HIS A 127 2.49 -10.37 -2.95
C HIS A 127 3.02 -9.79 -1.64
N LYS A 128 4.23 -9.25 -1.66
CA LYS A 128 4.84 -8.66 -0.46
C LYS A 128 4.06 -7.45 0.03
N LEU A 129 3.60 -6.59 -0.87
CA LEU A 129 2.83 -5.41 -0.49
C LEU A 129 1.51 -5.82 0.18
N LEU A 130 0.80 -6.77 -0.41
CA LEU A 130 -0.47 -7.22 0.15
C LEU A 130 -0.28 -7.88 1.51
N LYS A 131 0.80 -8.64 1.68
CA LYS A 131 1.09 -9.24 2.96
C LYS A 131 1.45 -8.18 4.00
N ALA A 132 2.22 -7.18 3.62
CA ALA A 132 2.55 -6.07 4.51
C ALA A 132 1.29 -5.32 4.94
N MET A 133 0.38 -5.04 4.00
CA MET A 133 -0.87 -4.36 4.30
C MET A 133 -1.75 -5.19 5.24
N ASN A 134 -1.78 -6.51 5.03
CA ASN A 134 -2.54 -7.37 5.94
C ASN A 134 -2.01 -7.26 7.38
N LYS A 135 -0.68 -7.27 7.53
CA LYS A 135 -0.06 -7.13 8.85
C LYS A 135 -0.36 -5.78 9.49
N LEU A 136 -0.28 -4.71 8.70
CA LEU A 136 -0.64 -3.37 9.19
C LEU A 136 -2.10 -3.29 9.59
N SER A 137 -2.99 -3.85 8.77
CA SER A 137 -4.42 -3.83 9.05
C SER A 137 -4.75 -4.62 10.31
N GLU A 138 -4.10 -5.77 10.50
CA GLU A 138 -4.27 -6.55 11.71
C GLU A 138 -3.88 -5.75 12.96
N HIS A 139 -2.73 -5.10 12.90
CA HIS A 139 -2.25 -4.27 14.01
C HIS A 139 -3.20 -3.10 14.26
N TYR A 140 -3.61 -2.43 13.18
CA TYR A 140 -4.52 -1.30 13.29
C TYR A 140 -5.87 -1.71 13.88
N ASN A 141 -6.40 -2.86 13.50
CA ASN A 141 -7.70 -3.33 13.98
C ASN A 141 -7.71 -3.54 15.49
N VAL A 142 -6.55 -3.78 16.07
CA VAL A 142 -6.43 -4.00 17.53
C VAL A 142 -6.05 -2.71 18.25
N TYR A 143 -5.09 -1.98 17.74
CA TYR A 143 -4.48 -0.85 18.46
C TYR A 143 -4.81 0.54 17.92
N GLY A 144 -5.32 0.61 16.72
CA GLY A 144 -5.60 1.91 16.11
C GLY A 144 -4.43 2.57 15.42
#